data_d2f051ca4ec1243bdb813bac1532c9e3
#
_entry.id   d2f051ca4ec1243bdb813bac1532c9e3
#
_cell.length_a   1.000
_cell.length_b   1.000
_cell.length_c   1.000
_cell.angle_alpha   90.00
_cell.angle_beta   90.00
_cell.angle_gamma   90.00
#
_symmetry.space_group_name_H-M   'P 1'
#
loop_
_entity.id
_entity.type
_entity.pdbx_description
1 polymer ?
#
loop_
_entity_poly.entity_id
_entity_poly.type
_entity_poly.pdbx_seq_one_letter_code
_entity_poly.pdbx_strand_id
1 'polypeptide(L)'
;MRSILVVCGVALLIHLIPLFLPRNMPEQELAIARAATSAEERVQFLMPLRQHPKATPAELREAAELLLDGAPAEAHELAQEAERRDPSALETQLLLARICDVERMERCVSTSLERAAQVAPKDARPDLLRADFQEQDGDVAGAAESLRQAYGKAPGDAVIGLRYVRLLSASKHGDEAMSVLKELAGQLPRGRLLVEQGRVWTREGRDADAVKLFRKAVEEDPRLGIGYFELGLALYRQGNTEAAEESLRQADRLDLSDPKALAALCAMQLEQRRINDARLTRMDLERRFSGRTELIRQSCSIP
;
A
#
# COMPACT_ATOMS: atom_id res chain seq x y z
N MET A 1 -17.87 -33.88 28.37
CA MET A 1 -18.97 -32.98 28.77
C MET A 1 -18.56 -31.80 29.66
N ARG A 2 -17.53 -31.90 30.53
CA ARG A 2 -17.07 -30.77 31.38
C ARG A 2 -16.42 -29.62 30.64
N SER A 3 -15.72 -29.86 29.54
CA SER A 3 -15.01 -28.81 28.77
C SER A 3 -15.94 -27.91 27.97
N ILE A 4 -17.08 -28.39 27.47
CA ILE A 4 -18.07 -27.58 26.71
C ILE A 4 -18.82 -26.63 27.65
N LEU A 5 -19.10 -27.04 28.89
CA LEU A 5 -19.74 -26.16 29.86
C LEU A 5 -18.87 -24.98 30.31
N VAL A 6 -17.54 -25.16 30.34
CA VAL A 6 -16.61 -24.08 30.68
C VAL A 6 -16.52 -23.05 29.56
N VAL A 7 -16.51 -23.46 28.29
CA VAL A 7 -16.46 -22.55 27.13
C VAL A 7 -17.76 -21.75 26.99
N CYS A 8 -18.93 -22.39 27.16
CA CYS A 8 -20.21 -21.68 27.18
C CYS A 8 -20.35 -20.72 28.38
N GLY A 9 -19.81 -21.09 29.55
CA GLY A 9 -19.82 -20.21 30.71
C GLY A 9 -18.95 -18.98 30.58
N VAL A 10 -17.79 -19.08 29.91
CA VAL A 10 -16.90 -17.96 29.63
C VAL A 10 -17.50 -17.05 28.56
N ALA A 11 -18.11 -17.60 27.50
CA ALA A 11 -18.79 -16.82 26.47
C ALA A 11 -20.01 -16.06 27.04
N LEU A 12 -20.80 -16.69 27.93
CA LEU A 12 -21.91 -16.03 28.62
C LEU A 12 -21.43 -14.92 29.57
N LEU A 13 -20.31 -15.13 30.27
CA LEU A 13 -19.71 -14.09 31.14
C LEU A 13 -19.21 -12.91 30.32
N ILE A 14 -18.62 -13.12 29.17
CA ILE A 14 -18.16 -12.02 28.29
C ILE A 14 -19.35 -11.19 27.78
N HIS A 15 -20.50 -11.79 27.54
CA HIS A 15 -21.73 -11.06 27.13
C HIS A 15 -22.49 -10.44 28.32
N LEU A 16 -22.28 -10.90 29.55
CA LEU A 16 -22.95 -10.38 30.74
C LEU A 16 -22.13 -9.29 31.47
N ILE A 17 -20.81 -9.25 31.31
CA ILE A 17 -19.94 -8.22 31.89
C ILE A 17 -20.39 -6.79 31.53
N PRO A 18 -20.84 -6.48 30.29
CA PRO A 18 -21.33 -5.15 29.94
C PRO A 18 -22.61 -4.72 30.69
N LEU A 19 -23.37 -5.67 31.21
CA LEU A 19 -24.64 -5.38 31.88
C LEU A 19 -24.47 -4.93 33.34
N PHE A 20 -23.35 -5.17 33.98
CA PHE A 20 -23.11 -4.91 35.41
C PHE A 20 -22.02 -3.86 35.69
N LEU A 21 -21.29 -3.38 34.68
CA LEU A 21 -20.38 -2.26 34.86
C LEU A 21 -21.13 -0.93 34.67
N PRO A 22 -20.82 0.10 35.46
CA PRO A 22 -21.44 1.41 35.23
C PRO A 22 -21.07 1.86 33.79
N ARG A 23 -22.09 1.90 32.92
CA ARG A 23 -22.01 2.37 31.53
C ARG A 23 -21.67 3.87 31.51
N ASN A 24 -20.42 4.24 31.76
CA ASN A 24 -20.05 5.66 31.78
C ASN A 24 -18.56 5.95 31.51
N MET A 25 -17.86 5.04 30.90
CA MET A 25 -16.45 5.30 30.51
C MET A 25 -16.26 5.07 29.03
N PRO A 26 -15.79 6.05 28.27
CA PRO A 26 -15.54 5.95 26.81
C PRO A 26 -14.66 4.75 26.44
N GLU A 27 -13.64 4.47 27.21
CA GLU A 27 -12.73 3.33 27.01
C GLU A 27 -13.45 1.96 27.00
N GLN A 28 -14.52 1.80 27.78
CA GLN A 28 -15.30 0.56 27.85
C GLN A 28 -16.14 0.37 26.58
N GLU A 29 -16.79 1.43 26.11
CA GLU A 29 -17.56 1.40 24.86
C GLU A 29 -16.64 1.11 23.66
N LEU A 30 -15.46 1.71 23.59
CA LEU A 30 -14.44 1.40 22.59
C LEU A 30 -13.98 -0.06 22.64
N ALA A 31 -13.73 -0.59 23.86
CA ALA A 31 -13.32 -1.99 24.01
C ALA A 31 -14.41 -2.97 23.53
N ILE A 32 -15.68 -2.68 23.80
CA ILE A 32 -16.82 -3.47 23.32
C ILE A 32 -16.92 -3.38 21.79
N ALA A 33 -16.82 -2.18 21.24
CA ALA A 33 -16.91 -1.94 19.80
C ALA A 33 -15.76 -2.61 19.00
N ARG A 34 -14.54 -2.67 19.56
CA ARG A 34 -13.42 -3.43 18.95
C ARG A 34 -13.71 -4.93 18.83
N ALA A 35 -14.48 -5.49 19.78
CA ALA A 35 -14.88 -6.90 19.78
C ALA A 35 -16.14 -7.17 18.95
N ALA A 36 -16.90 -6.16 18.58
CA ALA A 36 -18.11 -6.27 17.80
C ALA A 36 -17.84 -6.75 16.37
N THR A 37 -18.70 -7.61 15.87
CA THR A 37 -18.54 -8.27 14.57
C THR A 37 -19.25 -7.55 13.43
N SER A 38 -20.26 -6.72 13.74
CA SER A 38 -21.01 -5.96 12.74
C SER A 38 -20.87 -4.44 12.90
N ALA A 39 -21.12 -3.71 11.81
CA ALA A 39 -21.11 -2.25 11.83
C ALA A 39 -22.24 -1.69 12.69
N GLU A 40 -23.43 -2.30 12.66
CA GLU A 40 -24.58 -1.91 13.43
C GLU A 40 -24.31 -1.98 14.95
N GLU A 41 -23.66 -3.07 15.39
CA GLU A 41 -23.24 -3.20 16.79
C GLU A 41 -22.25 -2.10 17.18
N ARG A 42 -21.26 -1.80 16.33
CA ARG A 42 -20.28 -0.73 16.56
C ARG A 42 -20.97 0.63 16.67
N VAL A 43 -21.88 0.95 15.77
CA VAL A 43 -22.66 2.19 15.80
C VAL A 43 -23.40 2.34 17.12
N GLN A 44 -24.05 1.28 17.61
CA GLN A 44 -24.80 1.31 18.87
C GLN A 44 -23.94 1.68 20.07
N PHE A 45 -22.69 1.23 20.13
CA PHE A 45 -21.77 1.50 21.23
C PHE A 45 -21.02 2.82 21.08
N LEU A 46 -20.68 3.22 19.84
CA LEU A 46 -19.79 4.35 19.60
C LEU A 46 -20.51 5.68 19.45
N MET A 47 -21.72 5.73 18.87
CA MET A 47 -22.43 6.99 18.68
C MET A 47 -22.76 7.75 19.98
N PRO A 48 -23.05 7.08 21.12
CA PRO A 48 -23.22 7.78 22.38
C PRO A 48 -22.01 8.59 22.85
N LEU A 49 -20.78 8.19 22.41
CA LEU A 49 -19.54 8.89 22.75
C LEU A 49 -19.50 10.32 22.23
N ARG A 50 -20.21 10.62 21.14
CA ARG A 50 -20.33 11.97 20.58
C ARG A 50 -20.78 12.99 21.59
N GLN A 51 -21.75 12.64 22.44
CA GLN A 51 -22.32 13.54 23.47
C GLN A 51 -21.70 13.29 24.86
N HIS A 52 -20.80 12.32 24.98
CA HIS A 52 -20.25 11.94 26.27
C HIS A 52 -19.26 13.01 26.78
N PRO A 53 -19.50 13.62 27.97
CA PRO A 53 -18.70 14.76 28.42
C PRO A 53 -17.22 14.40 28.71
N LYS A 54 -16.91 13.14 28.99
CA LYS A 54 -15.57 12.67 29.30
C LYS A 54 -14.85 12.08 28.08
N ALA A 55 -15.54 11.91 26.94
CA ALA A 55 -14.88 11.39 25.77
C ALA A 55 -13.83 12.39 25.26
N THR A 56 -12.62 11.93 25.09
CA THR A 56 -11.50 12.72 24.57
C THR A 56 -11.55 12.81 23.04
N PRO A 57 -10.92 13.82 22.43
CA PRO A 57 -10.77 13.86 20.97
C PRO A 57 -10.12 12.60 20.39
N ALA A 58 -9.18 11.99 21.11
CA ALA A 58 -8.52 10.75 20.67
C ALA A 58 -9.48 9.55 20.65
N GLU A 59 -10.32 9.40 21.67
CA GLU A 59 -11.34 8.35 21.73
C GLU A 59 -12.42 8.52 20.66
N LEU A 60 -12.82 9.76 20.37
CA LEU A 60 -13.76 10.07 19.28
C LEU A 60 -13.16 9.75 17.92
N ARG A 61 -11.87 10.03 17.69
CA ARG A 61 -11.17 9.63 16.47
C ARG A 61 -11.12 8.11 16.32
N GLU A 62 -10.75 7.40 17.39
CA GLU A 62 -10.72 5.94 17.36
C GLU A 62 -12.10 5.34 17.07
N ALA A 63 -13.15 5.91 17.69
CA ALA A 63 -14.52 5.51 17.41
C ALA A 63 -14.89 5.72 15.92
N ALA A 64 -14.50 6.86 15.35
CA ALA A 64 -14.71 7.15 13.94
C ALA A 64 -13.93 6.19 13.03
N GLU A 65 -12.68 5.86 13.36
CA GLU A 65 -11.88 4.86 12.60
C GLU A 65 -12.54 3.48 12.61
N LEU A 66 -13.08 3.03 13.74
CA LEU A 66 -13.78 1.75 13.84
C LEU A 66 -15.07 1.68 12.99
N LEU A 67 -15.67 2.83 12.66
CA LEU A 67 -16.88 2.92 11.84
C LEU A 67 -16.61 3.17 10.36
N LEU A 68 -15.41 3.59 9.98
CA LEU A 68 -15.09 4.08 8.64
C LEU A 68 -15.53 3.12 7.52
N ASP A 69 -15.23 1.81 7.66
CA ASP A 69 -15.50 0.83 6.61
C ASP A 69 -16.96 0.38 6.51
N GLY A 70 -17.76 0.60 7.56
CA GLY A 70 -19.12 0.06 7.62
C GLY A 70 -20.24 1.08 7.86
N ALA A 71 -19.89 2.26 8.40
CA ALA A 71 -20.81 3.32 8.75
C ALA A 71 -20.11 4.70 8.62
N PRO A 72 -19.73 5.12 7.39
CA PRO A 72 -18.93 6.32 7.18
C PRO A 72 -19.64 7.62 7.60
N ALA A 73 -20.96 7.70 7.50
CA ALA A 73 -21.72 8.88 7.95
C ALA A 73 -21.63 9.08 9.47
N GLU A 74 -21.74 8.01 10.24
CA GLU A 74 -21.58 8.03 11.70
C GLU A 74 -20.12 8.29 12.10
N ALA A 75 -19.17 7.72 11.33
CA ALA A 75 -17.75 8.04 11.48
C ALA A 75 -17.49 9.54 11.29
N HIS A 76 -18.15 10.16 10.30
CA HIS A 76 -18.06 11.59 10.03
C HIS A 76 -18.55 12.43 11.22
N GLU A 77 -19.69 12.07 11.79
CA GLU A 77 -20.23 12.80 12.95
C GLU A 77 -19.30 12.75 14.16
N LEU A 78 -18.68 11.60 14.42
CA LEU A 78 -17.71 11.44 15.52
C LEU A 78 -16.41 12.20 15.24
N ALA A 79 -15.90 12.17 14.02
CA ALA A 79 -14.70 12.91 13.63
C ALA A 79 -14.91 14.43 13.68
N GLN A 80 -16.09 14.93 13.30
CA GLN A 80 -16.46 16.34 13.46
C GLN A 80 -16.55 16.75 14.93
N GLU A 81 -17.04 15.87 15.80
CA GLU A 81 -17.02 16.14 17.24
C GLU A 81 -15.59 16.18 17.78
N ALA A 82 -14.71 15.27 17.33
CA ALA A 82 -13.30 15.31 17.67
C ALA A 82 -12.64 16.63 17.22
N GLU A 83 -12.94 17.10 16.00
CA GLU A 83 -12.48 18.39 15.48
C GLU A 83 -12.98 19.58 16.33
N ARG A 84 -14.25 19.56 16.72
CA ARG A 84 -14.79 20.63 17.58
C ARG A 84 -14.10 20.71 18.94
N ARG A 85 -13.71 19.56 19.51
CA ARG A 85 -13.01 19.50 20.80
C ARG A 85 -11.53 19.83 20.71
N ASP A 86 -10.88 19.46 19.59
CA ASP A 86 -9.48 19.78 19.29
C ASP A 86 -9.31 20.11 17.81
N PRO A 87 -9.48 21.38 17.41
CA PRO A 87 -9.31 21.82 16.03
C PRO A 87 -7.86 21.76 15.54
N SER A 88 -6.89 21.64 16.46
CA SER A 88 -5.46 21.62 16.15
C SER A 88 -4.88 20.22 15.96
N ALA A 89 -5.69 19.17 16.09
CA ALA A 89 -5.24 17.78 15.94
C ALA A 89 -5.09 17.41 14.46
N LEU A 90 -3.84 17.23 14.03
CA LEU A 90 -3.53 16.77 12.66
C LEU A 90 -4.23 15.47 12.33
N GLU A 91 -4.21 14.49 13.23
CA GLU A 91 -4.83 13.17 13.09
C GLU A 91 -6.32 13.27 12.79
N THR A 92 -7.01 14.24 13.41
CA THR A 92 -8.45 14.46 13.16
C THR A 92 -8.69 14.96 11.74
N GLN A 93 -7.86 15.88 11.23
CA GLN A 93 -7.98 16.39 9.88
C GLN A 93 -7.66 15.31 8.82
N LEU A 94 -6.64 14.48 9.07
CA LEU A 94 -6.32 13.36 8.20
C LEU A 94 -7.43 12.30 8.18
N LEU A 95 -8.04 12.02 9.33
CA LEU A 95 -9.17 11.10 9.40
C LEU A 95 -10.41 11.66 8.68
N LEU A 96 -10.74 12.94 8.88
CA LEU A 96 -11.82 13.61 8.15
C LEU A 96 -11.62 13.54 6.65
N ALA A 97 -10.39 13.78 6.15
CA ALA A 97 -10.10 13.65 4.73
C ALA A 97 -10.37 12.23 4.20
N ARG A 98 -10.00 11.19 4.96
CA ARG A 98 -10.26 9.78 4.59
C ARG A 98 -11.75 9.45 4.61
N ILE A 99 -12.49 9.91 5.62
CA ILE A 99 -13.94 9.72 5.71
C ILE A 99 -14.62 10.39 4.52
N CYS A 100 -14.26 11.64 4.23
CA CYS A 100 -14.83 12.42 3.12
C CYS A 100 -14.51 11.79 1.75
N ASP A 101 -13.37 11.13 1.60
CA ASP A 101 -13.04 10.38 0.38
C ASP A 101 -13.96 9.16 0.21
N VAL A 102 -14.17 8.38 1.26
CA VAL A 102 -15.13 7.26 1.26
C VAL A 102 -16.54 7.73 0.91
N GLU A 103 -16.96 8.89 1.44
CA GLU A 103 -18.26 9.51 1.14
C GLU A 103 -18.32 10.24 -0.21
N ARG A 104 -17.22 10.29 -0.97
CA ARG A 104 -17.10 11.00 -2.24
C ARG A 104 -17.37 12.50 -2.15
N MET A 105 -16.97 13.13 -1.06
CA MET A 105 -17.17 14.54 -0.75
C MET A 105 -15.92 15.36 -1.05
N GLU A 106 -15.60 15.63 -2.31
CA GLU A 106 -14.35 16.26 -2.78
C GLU A 106 -14.02 17.58 -2.05
N ARG A 107 -15.01 18.45 -1.81
CA ARG A 107 -14.79 19.72 -1.08
C ARG A 107 -14.36 19.47 0.37
N CYS A 108 -14.92 18.46 1.00
CA CYS A 108 -14.56 18.06 2.36
C CYS A 108 -13.13 17.54 2.41
N VAL A 109 -12.75 16.67 1.45
CA VAL A 109 -11.38 16.17 1.30
C VAL A 109 -10.40 17.33 1.20
N SER A 110 -10.62 18.26 0.27
CA SER A 110 -9.73 19.41 0.04
C SER A 110 -9.60 20.27 1.30
N THR A 111 -10.73 20.62 1.94
CA THR A 111 -10.74 21.46 3.14
C THR A 111 -10.01 20.80 4.32
N SER A 112 -10.22 19.48 4.52
CA SER A 112 -9.58 18.75 5.61
C SER A 112 -8.06 18.64 5.39
N LEU A 113 -7.60 18.38 4.15
CA LEU A 113 -6.17 18.35 3.83
C LEU A 113 -5.50 19.72 3.94
N GLU A 114 -6.20 20.80 3.56
CA GLU A 114 -5.71 22.17 3.75
C GLU A 114 -5.54 22.52 5.22
N ARG A 115 -6.53 22.18 6.06
CA ARG A 115 -6.42 22.35 7.51
C ARG A 115 -5.31 21.51 8.12
N ALA A 116 -5.17 20.25 7.68
CA ALA A 116 -4.06 19.39 8.09
C ALA A 116 -2.69 20.03 7.79
N ALA A 117 -2.52 20.59 6.59
CA ALA A 117 -1.30 21.29 6.20
C ALA A 117 -1.08 22.60 6.97
N GLN A 118 -2.13 23.32 7.36
CA GLN A 118 -2.03 24.51 8.20
C GLN A 118 -1.64 24.17 9.64
N VAL A 119 -2.21 23.11 10.22
CA VAL A 119 -1.90 22.65 11.58
C VAL A 119 -0.46 22.13 11.67
N ALA A 120 0.01 21.41 10.65
CA ALA A 120 1.33 20.80 10.61
C ALA A 120 2.06 21.08 9.28
N PRO A 121 2.57 22.32 9.05
CA PRO A 121 3.13 22.71 7.75
C PRO A 121 4.35 21.91 7.31
N LYS A 122 5.09 21.32 8.25
CA LYS A 122 6.29 20.52 7.98
C LYS A 122 6.01 19.02 7.90
N ASP A 123 4.79 18.59 8.18
CA ASP A 123 4.40 17.17 8.10
C ASP A 123 4.08 16.80 6.66
N ALA A 124 4.64 15.70 6.18
CA ALA A 124 4.43 15.22 4.82
C ALA A 124 3.09 14.46 4.64
N ARG A 125 2.46 14.01 5.72
CA ARG A 125 1.26 13.15 5.68
C ARG A 125 0.06 13.75 4.96
N PRO A 126 -0.26 15.07 5.08
CA PRO A 126 -1.35 15.67 4.30
C PRO A 126 -1.14 15.56 2.79
N ASP A 127 0.11 15.78 2.32
CA ASP A 127 0.43 15.69 0.90
C ASP A 127 0.50 14.23 0.43
N LEU A 128 0.97 13.32 1.29
CA LEU A 128 0.94 11.87 1.01
C LEU A 128 -0.49 11.37 0.85
N LEU A 129 -1.39 11.76 1.75
CA LEU A 129 -2.79 11.35 1.67
C LEU A 129 -3.48 11.94 0.45
N ARG A 130 -3.15 13.19 0.08
CA ARG A 130 -3.62 13.79 -1.19
C ARG A 130 -3.13 13.00 -2.39
N ALA A 131 -1.85 12.61 -2.41
CA ALA A 131 -1.30 11.79 -3.47
C ALA A 131 -1.98 10.41 -3.56
N ASP A 132 -2.32 9.80 -2.41
CA ASP A 132 -3.05 8.52 -2.38
C ASP A 132 -4.42 8.63 -3.07
N PHE A 133 -5.19 9.66 -2.78
CA PHE A 133 -6.48 9.89 -3.41
C PHE A 133 -6.34 10.17 -4.92
N GLN A 134 -5.37 11.00 -5.31
CA GLN A 134 -5.11 11.31 -6.71
C GLN A 134 -4.63 10.09 -7.51
N GLU A 135 -3.80 9.21 -6.92
CA GLU A 135 -3.43 7.93 -7.55
C GLU A 135 -4.65 7.01 -7.74
N GLN A 136 -5.58 6.96 -6.78
CA GLN A 136 -6.81 6.18 -6.87
C GLN A 136 -7.75 6.70 -7.96
N ASP A 137 -7.83 8.03 -8.13
CA ASP A 137 -8.62 8.69 -9.17
C ASP A 137 -7.93 8.67 -10.55
N GLY A 138 -6.68 8.21 -10.63
CA GLY A 138 -5.89 8.17 -11.87
C GLY A 138 -5.29 9.52 -12.26
N ASP A 139 -5.33 10.53 -11.39
CA ASP A 139 -4.64 11.82 -11.57
C ASP A 139 -3.14 11.69 -11.28
N VAL A 140 -2.42 11.13 -12.24
CA VAL A 140 -0.96 10.89 -12.11
C VAL A 140 -0.19 12.21 -11.96
N ALA A 141 -0.63 13.28 -12.61
CA ALA A 141 0.06 14.59 -12.57
C ALA A 141 -0.13 15.25 -11.19
N GLY A 142 -1.35 15.27 -10.68
CA GLY A 142 -1.65 15.77 -9.35
C GLY A 142 -0.91 14.97 -8.26
N ALA A 143 -0.93 13.64 -8.36
CA ALA A 143 -0.23 12.78 -7.42
C ALA A 143 1.29 13.01 -7.42
N ALA A 144 1.91 13.23 -8.59
CA ALA A 144 3.33 13.55 -8.68
C ALA A 144 3.64 14.90 -8.00
N GLU A 145 2.81 15.93 -8.19
CA GLU A 145 2.96 17.23 -7.53
C GLU A 145 2.79 17.10 -6.01
N SER A 146 1.79 16.35 -5.54
CA SER A 146 1.59 16.10 -4.10
C SER A 146 2.77 15.34 -3.49
N LEU A 147 3.32 14.32 -4.19
CA LEU A 147 4.53 13.63 -3.74
C LEU A 147 5.77 14.51 -3.79
N ARG A 148 5.89 15.44 -4.73
CA ARG A 148 6.96 16.44 -4.74
C ARG A 148 6.93 17.29 -3.47
N GLN A 149 5.74 17.75 -3.07
CA GLN A 149 5.55 18.51 -1.83
C GLN A 149 5.88 17.67 -0.59
N ALA A 150 5.39 16.43 -0.54
CA ALA A 150 5.68 15.50 0.55
C ALA A 150 7.19 15.23 0.69
N TYR A 151 7.87 14.96 -0.42
CA TYR A 151 9.31 14.72 -0.45
C TYR A 151 10.11 15.98 -0.04
N GLY A 152 9.65 17.17 -0.44
CA GLY A 152 10.23 18.44 -0.01
C GLY A 152 10.15 18.68 1.51
N LYS A 153 9.12 18.12 2.18
CA LYS A 153 8.97 18.17 3.65
C LYS A 153 9.78 17.09 4.37
N ALA A 154 10.03 15.96 3.72
CA ALA A 154 10.78 14.82 4.25
C ALA A 154 11.88 14.37 3.27
N PRO A 155 12.89 15.23 3.01
CA PRO A 155 13.96 14.92 2.07
C PRO A 155 14.78 13.73 2.58
N GLY A 156 15.05 12.78 1.69
CA GLY A 156 15.78 11.56 2.05
C GLY A 156 14.88 10.44 2.60
N ASP A 157 13.57 10.64 2.76
CA ASP A 157 12.66 9.53 3.02
C ASP A 157 12.57 8.63 1.78
N ALA A 158 13.12 7.40 1.91
CA ALA A 158 13.21 6.48 0.78
C ALA A 158 11.83 6.00 0.28
N VAL A 159 10.83 5.91 1.15
CA VAL A 159 9.48 5.46 0.77
C VAL A 159 8.81 6.53 -0.08
N ILE A 160 8.83 7.78 0.39
CA ILE A 160 8.26 8.92 -0.33
C ILE A 160 9.00 9.14 -1.65
N GLY A 161 10.33 9.18 -1.58
CA GLY A 161 11.17 9.43 -2.75
C GLY A 161 11.00 8.35 -3.84
N LEU A 162 10.92 7.07 -3.49
CA LEU A 162 10.68 6.00 -4.46
C LEU A 162 9.27 6.05 -5.08
N ARG A 163 8.26 6.44 -4.32
CA ARG A 163 6.92 6.70 -4.89
C ARG A 163 6.98 7.84 -5.91
N TYR A 164 7.63 8.94 -5.55
CA TYR A 164 7.80 10.10 -6.43
C TYR A 164 8.57 9.72 -7.71
N VAL A 165 9.69 9.01 -7.60
CA VAL A 165 10.45 8.47 -8.74
C VAL A 165 9.58 7.63 -9.66
N ARG A 166 8.71 6.79 -9.10
CA ARG A 166 7.80 5.94 -9.89
C ARG A 166 6.85 6.77 -10.76
N LEU A 167 6.23 7.82 -10.20
CA LEU A 167 5.31 8.70 -10.92
C LEU A 167 6.05 9.57 -11.94
N LEU A 168 7.19 10.15 -11.58
CA LEU A 168 8.04 10.89 -12.50
C LEU A 168 8.41 10.04 -13.72
N SER A 169 8.82 8.80 -13.48
CA SER A 169 9.16 7.88 -14.58
C SER A 169 7.96 7.52 -15.45
N ALA A 170 6.76 7.37 -14.85
CA ALA A 170 5.52 7.12 -15.58
C ALA A 170 5.14 8.31 -16.49
N SER A 171 5.44 9.52 -16.04
CA SER A 171 5.20 10.78 -16.75
C SER A 171 6.35 11.21 -17.68
N LYS A 172 7.35 10.34 -17.91
CA LYS A 172 8.52 10.62 -18.76
C LYS A 172 9.41 11.78 -18.27
N HIS A 173 9.48 11.96 -16.96
CA HIS A 173 10.40 12.90 -16.30
C HIS A 173 11.63 12.18 -15.74
N GLY A 174 12.33 11.43 -16.60
CA GLY A 174 13.44 10.55 -16.21
C GLY A 174 14.61 11.29 -15.55
N ASP A 175 14.96 12.48 -16.00
CA ASP A 175 16.07 13.25 -15.43
C ASP A 175 15.77 13.69 -13.98
N GLU A 176 14.54 14.14 -13.72
CA GLU A 176 14.11 14.48 -12.37
C GLU A 176 14.07 13.24 -11.46
N ALA A 177 13.54 12.12 -11.96
CA ALA A 177 13.57 10.84 -11.25
C ALA A 177 14.99 10.41 -10.88
N MET A 178 15.96 10.58 -11.79
CA MET A 178 17.36 10.28 -11.51
C MET A 178 17.99 11.22 -10.48
N SER A 179 17.56 12.50 -10.44
CA SER A 179 18.00 13.46 -9.42
C SER A 179 17.55 13.01 -8.03
N VAL A 180 16.26 12.65 -7.88
CA VAL A 180 15.72 12.12 -6.62
C VAL A 180 16.45 10.84 -6.19
N LEU A 181 16.72 9.91 -7.12
CA LEU A 181 17.47 8.69 -6.81
C LEU A 181 18.90 8.98 -6.36
N LYS A 182 19.54 10.04 -6.88
CA LYS A 182 20.86 10.46 -6.43
C LYS A 182 20.83 10.97 -4.98
N GLU A 183 19.79 11.70 -4.59
CA GLU A 183 19.59 12.14 -3.20
C GLU A 183 19.35 10.95 -2.25
N LEU A 184 18.68 9.91 -2.73
CA LEU A 184 18.40 8.68 -1.97
C LEU A 184 19.59 7.72 -1.89
N ALA A 185 20.73 8.00 -2.52
CA ALA A 185 21.87 7.09 -2.60
C ALA A 185 22.42 6.62 -1.23
N GLY A 186 22.27 7.46 -0.20
CA GLY A 186 22.67 7.12 1.18
C GLY A 186 21.61 6.36 1.98
N GLN A 187 20.39 6.25 1.48
CA GLN A 187 19.24 5.67 2.17
C GLN A 187 18.87 4.28 1.65
N LEU A 188 19.41 3.89 0.50
CA LEU A 188 19.11 2.63 -0.17
C LEU A 188 20.36 1.76 -0.29
N PRO A 189 20.24 0.42 -0.17
CA PRO A 189 21.29 -0.49 -0.57
C PRO A 189 21.68 -0.25 -2.03
N ARG A 190 22.98 -0.28 -2.34
CA ARG A 190 23.52 0.11 -3.66
C ARG A 190 22.90 -0.72 -4.80
N GLY A 191 22.76 -2.03 -4.63
CA GLY A 191 22.09 -2.88 -5.62
C GLY A 191 20.65 -2.45 -5.88
N ARG A 192 19.90 -2.12 -4.83
CA ARG A 192 18.52 -1.63 -4.95
C ARG A 192 18.45 -0.29 -5.69
N LEU A 193 19.33 0.65 -5.36
CA LEU A 193 19.42 1.94 -6.06
C LEU A 193 19.65 1.74 -7.56
N LEU A 194 20.57 0.85 -7.94
CA LEU A 194 20.85 0.53 -9.34
C LEU A 194 19.63 -0.08 -10.05
N VAL A 195 18.84 -0.90 -9.36
CA VAL A 195 17.58 -1.41 -9.91
C VAL A 195 16.59 -0.28 -10.19
N GLU A 196 16.40 0.64 -9.26
CA GLU A 196 15.47 1.76 -9.46
C GLU A 196 15.94 2.70 -10.59
N GLN A 197 17.25 2.96 -10.71
CA GLN A 197 17.82 3.69 -11.84
C GLN A 197 17.61 2.98 -13.19
N GLY A 198 17.79 1.66 -13.21
CA GLY A 198 17.50 0.85 -14.38
C GLY A 198 16.03 0.90 -14.80
N ARG A 199 15.10 0.88 -13.84
CA ARG A 199 13.67 1.05 -14.10
C ARG A 199 13.32 2.39 -14.73
N VAL A 200 13.96 3.47 -14.29
CA VAL A 200 13.80 4.80 -14.91
C VAL A 200 14.20 4.71 -16.38
N TRP A 201 15.39 4.19 -16.69
CA TRP A 201 15.86 4.07 -18.08
C TRP A 201 15.00 3.13 -18.93
N THR A 202 14.46 2.07 -18.33
CA THR A 202 13.51 1.19 -19.04
C THR A 202 12.27 1.97 -19.49
N ARG A 203 11.70 2.81 -18.62
CA ARG A 203 10.52 3.62 -18.96
C ARG A 203 10.82 4.73 -19.97
N GLU A 204 12.06 5.20 -20.00
CA GLU A 204 12.55 6.13 -21.03
C GLU A 204 12.87 5.43 -22.36
N GLY A 205 12.71 4.10 -22.45
CA GLY A 205 13.05 3.31 -23.66
C GLY A 205 14.54 3.10 -23.86
N ARG A 206 15.37 3.35 -22.85
CA ARG A 206 16.82 3.18 -22.86
C ARG A 206 17.22 1.81 -22.36
N ASP A 207 16.69 0.75 -22.97
CA ASP A 207 16.89 -0.63 -22.51
C ASP A 207 18.35 -1.06 -22.43
N ALA A 208 19.23 -0.57 -23.33
CA ALA A 208 20.65 -0.88 -23.29
C ALA A 208 21.35 -0.33 -22.02
N ASP A 209 20.97 0.87 -21.58
CA ASP A 209 21.51 1.46 -20.36
C ASP A 209 20.91 0.82 -19.12
N ALA A 210 19.61 0.48 -19.17
CA ALA A 210 18.93 -0.26 -18.12
C ALA A 210 19.60 -1.63 -17.85
N VAL A 211 19.89 -2.41 -18.88
CA VAL A 211 20.60 -3.71 -18.76
C VAL A 211 21.97 -3.54 -18.08
N LYS A 212 22.74 -2.48 -18.41
CA LYS A 212 24.02 -2.21 -17.72
C LYS A 212 23.84 -1.99 -16.23
N LEU A 213 22.79 -1.25 -15.85
CA LEU A 213 22.50 -0.99 -14.43
C LEU A 213 22.00 -2.24 -13.70
N PHE A 214 21.13 -3.03 -14.33
CA PHE A 214 20.65 -4.27 -13.72
C PHE A 214 21.78 -5.30 -13.56
N ARG A 215 22.71 -5.40 -14.51
CA ARG A 215 23.93 -6.23 -14.36
C ARG A 215 24.76 -5.78 -13.17
N LYS A 216 25.05 -4.49 -13.05
CA LYS A 216 25.76 -3.96 -11.90
C LYS A 216 25.00 -4.21 -10.58
N ALA A 217 23.67 -4.15 -10.59
CA ALA A 217 22.87 -4.41 -9.40
C ALA A 217 23.05 -5.85 -8.88
N VAL A 218 23.05 -6.84 -9.78
CA VAL A 218 23.23 -8.25 -9.40
C VAL A 218 24.70 -8.62 -9.14
N GLU A 219 25.65 -7.83 -9.65
CA GLU A 219 27.08 -7.93 -9.28
C GLU A 219 27.32 -7.39 -7.86
N GLU A 220 26.68 -6.27 -7.48
CA GLU A 220 26.75 -5.67 -6.12
C GLU A 220 26.04 -6.53 -5.09
N ASP A 221 24.89 -7.10 -5.45
CA ASP A 221 24.13 -8.00 -4.58
C ASP A 221 23.63 -9.24 -5.36
N PRO A 222 24.39 -10.33 -5.36
CA PRO A 222 24.01 -11.58 -6.02
C PRO A 222 22.76 -12.27 -5.45
N ARG A 223 22.21 -11.80 -4.33
CA ARG A 223 20.95 -12.28 -3.75
C ARG A 223 19.75 -11.40 -4.04
N LEU A 224 19.94 -10.34 -4.80
CA LEU A 224 18.88 -9.40 -5.15
C LEU A 224 17.96 -9.98 -6.23
N GLY A 225 16.96 -10.79 -5.85
CA GLY A 225 16.03 -11.45 -6.78
C GLY A 225 15.36 -10.49 -7.75
N ILE A 226 14.94 -9.30 -7.27
CA ILE A 226 14.36 -8.25 -8.13
C ILE A 226 15.35 -7.73 -9.18
N GLY A 227 16.64 -7.71 -8.89
CA GLY A 227 17.68 -7.33 -9.86
C GLY A 227 17.72 -8.30 -11.04
N TYR A 228 17.70 -9.60 -10.77
CA TYR A 228 17.64 -10.64 -11.80
C TYR A 228 16.32 -10.63 -12.57
N PHE A 229 15.21 -10.36 -11.90
CA PHE A 229 13.91 -10.23 -12.57
C PHE A 229 13.90 -9.10 -13.60
N GLU A 230 14.32 -7.90 -13.21
CA GLU A 230 14.39 -6.74 -14.09
C GLU A 230 15.43 -6.94 -15.22
N LEU A 231 16.57 -7.58 -14.90
CA LEU A 231 17.57 -7.95 -15.90
C LEU A 231 16.98 -8.89 -16.94
N GLY A 232 16.25 -9.92 -16.50
CA GLY A 232 15.61 -10.88 -17.40
C GLY A 232 14.62 -10.20 -18.35
N LEU A 233 13.73 -9.35 -17.82
CA LEU A 233 12.79 -8.60 -18.65
C LEU A 233 13.48 -7.66 -19.65
N ALA A 234 14.53 -6.97 -19.23
CA ALA A 234 15.25 -6.03 -20.09
C ALA A 234 16.04 -6.77 -21.19
N LEU A 235 16.66 -7.90 -20.88
CA LEU A 235 17.35 -8.77 -21.86
C LEU A 235 16.36 -9.34 -22.88
N TYR A 236 15.18 -9.73 -22.45
CA TYR A 236 14.14 -10.24 -23.34
C TYR A 236 13.70 -9.16 -24.35
N ARG A 237 13.47 -7.91 -23.90
CA ARG A 237 13.17 -6.78 -24.83
C ARG A 237 14.28 -6.52 -25.84
N GLN A 238 15.54 -6.83 -25.50
CA GLN A 238 16.67 -6.76 -26.43
C GLN A 238 16.80 -7.98 -27.36
N GLY A 239 15.94 -9.00 -27.23
CA GLY A 239 15.99 -10.23 -28.00
C GLY A 239 17.02 -11.25 -27.50
N ASN A 240 17.69 -10.99 -26.36
CA ASN A 240 18.63 -11.94 -25.76
C ASN A 240 17.89 -12.94 -24.86
N THR A 241 17.21 -13.85 -25.50
CA THR A 241 16.27 -14.79 -24.89
C THR A 241 16.90 -15.74 -23.88
N GLU A 242 18.07 -16.30 -24.21
CA GLU A 242 18.75 -17.30 -23.37
C GLU A 242 19.21 -16.66 -22.06
N ALA A 243 19.83 -15.48 -22.13
CA ALA A 243 20.23 -14.75 -20.93
C ALA A 243 19.03 -14.23 -20.11
N ALA A 244 17.91 -13.90 -20.78
CA ALA A 244 16.65 -13.52 -20.11
C ALA A 244 16.09 -14.70 -19.32
N GLU A 245 16.01 -15.88 -19.92
CA GLU A 245 15.54 -17.11 -19.27
C GLU A 245 16.38 -17.46 -18.04
N GLU A 246 17.69 -17.43 -18.14
CA GLU A 246 18.58 -17.71 -17.00
C GLU A 246 18.39 -16.69 -15.89
N SER A 247 18.25 -15.41 -16.22
CA SER A 247 18.01 -14.35 -15.25
C SER A 247 16.66 -14.54 -14.53
N LEU A 248 15.59 -14.85 -15.26
CA LEU A 248 14.27 -15.11 -14.66
C LEU A 248 14.28 -16.36 -13.77
N ARG A 249 14.99 -17.43 -14.18
CA ARG A 249 15.17 -18.63 -13.33
C ARG A 249 15.96 -18.31 -12.06
N GLN A 250 16.96 -17.45 -12.14
CA GLN A 250 17.71 -17.01 -10.97
C GLN A 250 16.84 -16.16 -10.04
N ALA A 251 16.01 -15.26 -10.58
CA ALA A 251 15.05 -14.51 -9.79
C ALA A 251 14.09 -15.42 -9.02
N ASP A 252 13.54 -16.45 -9.69
CA ASP A 252 12.65 -17.43 -9.05
C ASP A 252 13.37 -18.23 -7.95
N ARG A 253 14.63 -18.65 -8.17
CA ARG A 253 15.43 -19.36 -7.14
C ARG A 253 15.66 -18.51 -5.89
N LEU A 254 15.80 -17.18 -6.05
CA LEU A 254 16.06 -16.26 -4.94
C LEU A 254 14.80 -15.84 -4.19
N ASP A 255 13.63 -15.83 -4.84
CA ASP A 255 12.34 -15.57 -4.21
C ASP A 255 11.30 -16.59 -4.66
N LEU A 256 11.26 -17.70 -3.93
CA LEU A 256 10.31 -18.79 -4.20
C LEU A 256 8.85 -18.44 -3.83
N SER A 257 8.62 -17.30 -3.20
CA SER A 257 7.29 -16.83 -2.77
C SER A 257 6.65 -15.87 -3.76
N ASP A 258 7.40 -15.29 -4.71
CA ASP A 258 6.89 -14.39 -5.75
C ASP A 258 6.68 -15.12 -7.08
N PRO A 259 5.44 -15.23 -7.59
CA PRO A 259 5.16 -15.91 -8.86
C PRO A 259 5.63 -15.15 -10.10
N LYS A 260 6.05 -13.88 -9.99
CA LYS A 260 6.28 -13.00 -11.14
C LYS A 260 7.37 -13.51 -12.09
N ALA A 261 8.45 -14.06 -11.55
CA ALA A 261 9.54 -14.55 -12.37
C ALA A 261 9.12 -15.76 -13.23
N LEU A 262 8.40 -16.73 -12.64
CA LEU A 262 7.85 -17.86 -13.39
C LEU A 262 6.74 -17.42 -14.35
N ALA A 263 5.91 -16.46 -13.96
CA ALA A 263 4.87 -15.92 -14.83
C ALA A 263 5.48 -15.25 -16.08
N ALA A 264 6.52 -14.44 -15.89
CA ALA A 264 7.26 -13.83 -17.00
C ALA A 264 7.95 -14.86 -17.88
N LEU A 265 8.55 -15.89 -17.29
CA LEU A 265 9.18 -17.00 -18.01
C LEU A 265 8.15 -17.75 -18.87
N CYS A 266 6.98 -18.07 -18.33
CA CYS A 266 5.91 -18.73 -19.09
C CYS A 266 5.42 -17.87 -20.26
N ALA A 267 5.16 -16.58 -20.02
CA ALA A 267 4.76 -15.64 -21.08
C ALA A 267 5.78 -15.60 -22.21
N MET A 268 7.07 -15.46 -21.87
CA MET A 268 8.17 -15.47 -22.82
C MET A 268 8.23 -16.77 -23.65
N GLN A 269 8.07 -17.94 -23.02
CA GLN A 269 8.07 -19.24 -23.70
C GLN A 269 6.89 -19.39 -24.67
N LEU A 270 5.70 -18.86 -24.29
CA LEU A 270 4.51 -18.84 -25.17
C LEU A 270 4.72 -17.95 -26.38
N GLU A 271 5.26 -16.74 -26.22
CA GLU A 271 5.58 -15.85 -27.34
C GLU A 271 6.56 -16.49 -28.33
N GLN A 272 7.50 -17.31 -27.84
CA GLN A 272 8.44 -18.07 -28.64
C GLN A 272 7.87 -19.38 -29.22
N ARG A 273 6.60 -19.67 -28.99
CA ARG A 273 5.93 -20.92 -29.38
C ARG A 273 6.54 -22.19 -28.76
N ARG A 274 7.25 -22.06 -27.64
CA ARG A 274 7.83 -23.16 -26.85
C ARG A 274 6.77 -23.75 -25.91
N ILE A 275 5.70 -24.32 -26.49
CA ILE A 275 4.49 -24.73 -25.77
C ILE A 275 4.79 -25.78 -24.68
N ASN A 276 5.70 -26.72 -24.95
CA ASN A 276 6.03 -27.75 -23.97
C ASN A 276 6.74 -27.18 -22.73
N ASP A 277 7.64 -26.23 -22.93
CA ASP A 277 8.33 -25.55 -21.81
C ASP A 277 7.35 -24.69 -21.02
N ALA A 278 6.49 -23.96 -21.71
CA ALA A 278 5.42 -23.18 -21.07
C ALA A 278 4.47 -24.04 -20.23
N ARG A 279 4.14 -25.26 -20.70
CA ARG A 279 3.33 -26.22 -19.91
C ARG A 279 4.02 -26.63 -18.61
N LEU A 280 5.30 -26.92 -18.65
CA LEU A 280 6.09 -27.28 -17.45
C LEU A 280 6.14 -26.08 -16.47
N THR A 281 6.43 -24.89 -16.97
CA THR A 281 6.44 -23.68 -16.15
C THR A 281 5.06 -23.38 -15.53
N ARG A 282 4.00 -23.57 -16.30
CA ARG A 282 2.62 -23.43 -15.79
C ARG A 282 2.29 -24.44 -14.70
N MET A 283 2.66 -25.71 -14.88
CA MET A 283 2.47 -26.73 -13.83
C MET A 283 3.18 -26.36 -12.53
N ASP A 284 4.38 -25.77 -12.62
CA ASP A 284 5.10 -25.31 -11.43
C ASP A 284 4.41 -24.09 -10.77
N LEU A 285 3.92 -23.13 -11.57
CA LEU A 285 3.10 -22.01 -11.10
C LEU A 285 1.84 -22.50 -10.38
N GLU A 286 1.08 -23.42 -10.97
CA GLU A 286 -0.16 -23.95 -10.40
C GLU A 286 0.10 -24.72 -9.10
N ARG A 287 1.20 -25.49 -9.04
CA ARG A 287 1.58 -26.24 -7.86
C ARG A 287 1.98 -25.32 -6.70
N ARG A 288 2.76 -24.28 -6.97
CA ARG A 288 3.30 -23.37 -5.94
C ARG A 288 2.35 -22.26 -5.56
N PHE A 289 1.52 -21.80 -6.49
CA PHE A 289 0.70 -20.58 -6.35
C PHE A 289 -0.78 -20.82 -6.71
N SER A 290 -1.37 -21.92 -6.23
CA SER A 290 -2.74 -22.32 -6.54
C SER A 290 -3.80 -21.23 -6.29
N GLY A 291 -3.56 -20.31 -5.34
CA GLY A 291 -4.42 -19.15 -5.07
C GLY A 291 -4.27 -17.96 -6.03
N ARG A 292 -3.34 -18.01 -6.99
CA ARG A 292 -3.06 -16.93 -7.96
C ARG A 292 -3.57 -17.25 -9.36
N THR A 293 -4.75 -17.84 -9.46
CA THR A 293 -5.35 -18.35 -10.72
C THR A 293 -5.45 -17.29 -11.80
N GLU A 294 -5.80 -16.05 -11.46
CA GLU A 294 -5.92 -14.95 -12.42
C GLU A 294 -4.56 -14.57 -13.02
N LEU A 295 -3.52 -14.45 -12.19
CA LEU A 295 -2.16 -14.19 -12.67
C LEU A 295 -1.71 -15.29 -13.64
N ILE A 296 -1.93 -16.56 -13.29
CA ILE A 296 -1.56 -17.71 -14.12
C ILE A 296 -2.31 -17.67 -15.44
N ARG A 297 -3.61 -17.38 -15.42
CA ARG A 297 -4.44 -17.26 -16.61
C ARG A 297 -3.96 -16.14 -17.55
N GLN A 298 -3.60 -14.98 -17.00
CA GLN A 298 -3.16 -13.82 -17.78
C GLN A 298 -1.76 -14.01 -18.37
N SER A 299 -0.82 -14.58 -17.61
CA SER A 299 0.58 -14.69 -18.02
C SER A 299 0.93 -15.99 -18.74
N CYS A 300 0.15 -17.05 -18.53
CA CYS A 300 0.44 -18.41 -19.00
C CYS A 300 -0.78 -19.11 -19.61
N SER A 301 -1.51 -18.41 -20.49
CA SER A 301 -2.66 -18.96 -21.22
C SER A 301 -2.20 -19.86 -22.36
N ILE A 302 -2.18 -21.16 -22.11
CA ILE A 302 -1.81 -22.17 -23.13
C ILE A 302 -3.05 -22.47 -23.96
N PRO A 303 -2.96 -22.43 -25.32
CA PRO A 303 -4.07 -22.73 -26.20
C PRO A 303 -4.51 -24.21 -26.11
#